data_041309b0aa34c09ea977038705da19ad
#
_entry.id   041309b0aa34c09ea977038705da19ad
#
_cell.length_a   1.000
_cell.length_b   1.000
_cell.length_c   1.000
_cell.angle_alpha   90.00
_cell.angle_beta   90.00
_cell.angle_gamma   90.00
#
_symmetry.space_group_name_H-M   'P 1'
#
loop_
_entity.id
_entity.type
_entity.pdbx_description
1 polymer ?
#
loop_
_entity_poly.entity_id
_entity_poly.type
_entity_poly.pdbx_seq_one_letter_code
_entity_poly.pdbx_strand_id
1 'polypeptide(L)' 'MYKERPNEKEILRLILAINQIDNITCLLEFNEFKTYLYNHLSPIKYELERQLTNLRISDNITKETQKRQ' A
#
# COMPACT_ATOMS: atom_id res chain seq x y z
N MET A 1 11.24 26.15 2.18
CA MET A 1 9.95 25.45 2.35
C MET A 1 10.08 23.99 1.97
N TYR A 2 9.64 23.11 2.84
CA TYR A 2 9.69 21.70 2.55
C TYR A 2 8.72 21.34 1.42
N LYS A 3 9.21 20.61 0.45
CA LYS A 3 8.39 20.21 -0.67
C LYS A 3 8.31 18.69 -0.71
N GLU A 4 7.13 18.17 -0.43
CA GLU A 4 6.91 16.74 -0.39
C GLU A 4 7.04 16.13 -1.77
N ARG A 5 7.76 15.00 -1.87
CA ARG A 5 7.85 14.29 -3.13
C ARG A 5 6.52 13.66 -3.48
N PRO A 6 6.14 13.66 -4.76
CA PRO A 6 4.88 13.01 -5.14
C PRO A 6 4.79 11.54 -4.71
N ASN A 7 5.92 10.80 -4.79
CA ASN A 7 5.92 9.40 -4.40
C ASN A 7 5.72 9.19 -2.91
N GLU A 8 6.25 10.10 -2.08
CA GLU A 8 6.06 9.98 -0.63
C GLU A 8 4.59 10.07 -0.25
N LYS A 9 3.86 10.97 -0.89
CA LYS A 9 2.44 11.13 -0.62
C LYS A 9 1.65 9.90 -1.06
N GLU A 10 1.97 9.37 -2.22
CA GLU A 10 1.28 8.19 -2.72
C GLU A 10 1.62 6.96 -1.87
N ILE A 11 2.87 6.82 -1.45
CA ILE A 11 3.28 5.72 -0.58
C ILE A 11 2.47 5.75 0.71
N LEU A 12 2.32 6.92 1.32
CA LEU A 12 1.55 7.04 2.55
C LEU A 12 0.08 6.65 2.32
N ARG A 13 -0.50 7.10 1.22
CA ARG A 13 -1.88 6.75 0.90
C ARG A 13 -2.07 5.25 0.74
N LEU A 14 -1.12 4.58 0.09
CA LEU A 14 -1.19 3.13 -0.10
C LEU A 14 -1.06 2.39 1.22
N ILE A 15 -0.16 2.83 2.08
CA ILE A 15 0.00 2.23 3.41
C ILE A 15 -1.30 2.35 4.20
N LEU A 16 -1.91 3.53 4.20
CA LEU A 16 -3.15 3.75 4.92
C LEU A 16 -4.29 2.91 4.34
N ALA A 17 -4.36 2.81 3.00
CA ALA A 17 -5.40 2.01 2.36
C ALA A 17 -5.25 0.53 2.72
N ILE A 18 -4.03 0.01 2.70
CA ILE A 18 -3.78 -1.38 3.07
C ILE A 18 -4.18 -1.62 4.52
N ASN A 19 -3.84 -0.70 5.42
CA ASN A 19 -4.22 -0.81 6.82
C ASN A 19 -5.74 -0.82 7.00
N GLN A 20 -6.45 -0.03 6.21
CA GLN A 20 -7.92 -0.02 6.28
C GLN A 20 -8.50 -1.36 5.82
N ILE A 21 -7.93 -1.97 4.79
CA ILE A 21 -8.39 -3.28 4.34
C ILE A 21 -8.17 -4.31 5.45
N ASP A 22 -7.03 -4.28 6.12
CA ASP A 22 -6.75 -5.18 7.24
C ASP A 22 -7.76 -4.96 8.36
N ASN A 23 -8.10 -3.72 8.67
CA ASN A 23 -9.09 -3.40 9.69
C ASN A 23 -10.47 -3.93 9.32
N ILE A 24 -10.86 -3.74 8.06
CA ILE A 24 -12.13 -4.25 7.58
C ILE A 24 -12.17 -5.77 7.71
N THR A 25 -11.11 -6.44 7.31
CA THR A 25 -11.02 -7.90 7.39
C THR A 25 -11.20 -8.38 8.83
N CYS A 26 -10.55 -7.71 9.78
CA CYS A 26 -10.72 -8.03 11.19
C CYS A 26 -12.16 -7.86 11.68
N LEU A 27 -12.78 -6.76 11.26
CA LEU A 27 -14.15 -6.48 11.69
C LEU A 27 -15.15 -7.48 11.13
N LEU A 28 -14.81 -8.13 10.03
CA LEU A 28 -15.69 -9.08 9.37
C LEU A 28 -15.43 -10.53 9.80
N GLU A 29 -14.66 -10.72 10.86
CA GLU A 29 -14.25 -12.07 11.32
C GLU A 29 -15.44 -13.01 11.50
N PHE A 30 -16.54 -12.51 12.04
CA PHE A 30 -17.72 -13.32 12.32
C PHE A 30 -18.90 -13.00 11.40
N ASN A 31 -18.62 -12.35 10.28
CA ASN A 31 -19.67 -12.00 9.31
C ASN A 31 -20.08 -13.26 8.54
N GLU A 32 -21.36 -13.37 8.22
CA GLU A 32 -21.87 -14.54 7.49
C GLU A 32 -21.33 -14.65 6.07
N PHE A 33 -20.90 -13.53 5.49
CA PHE A 33 -20.30 -13.51 4.15
C PHE A 33 -18.79 -13.32 4.21
N LYS A 34 -18.16 -13.69 5.32
CA LYS A 34 -16.73 -13.49 5.54
C LYS A 34 -15.88 -13.98 4.35
N THR A 35 -16.11 -15.20 3.89
CA THR A 35 -15.31 -15.79 2.82
C THR A 35 -15.48 -15.01 1.52
N TYR A 36 -16.70 -14.66 1.18
CA TYR A 36 -16.97 -13.87 -0.02
C TYR A 36 -16.25 -12.52 0.04
N LEU A 37 -16.39 -11.83 1.17
CA LEU A 37 -15.79 -10.50 1.32
C LEU A 37 -14.27 -10.58 1.32
N TYR A 38 -13.70 -11.56 1.99
CA TYR A 38 -12.26 -11.76 2.00
C TYR A 38 -11.74 -12.02 0.58
N ASN A 39 -12.43 -12.84 -0.20
CA ASN A 39 -12.00 -13.16 -1.56
C ASN A 39 -12.04 -11.93 -2.47
N HIS A 40 -12.84 -10.94 -2.15
CA HIS A 40 -12.88 -9.69 -2.90
C HIS A 40 -11.86 -8.68 -2.41
N LEU A 41 -11.61 -8.64 -1.10
CA LEU A 41 -10.67 -7.70 -0.52
C LEU A 41 -9.22 -8.10 -0.75
N SER A 42 -8.92 -9.41 -0.74
CA SER A 42 -7.55 -9.88 -0.90
C SER A 42 -6.89 -9.45 -2.22
N PRO A 43 -7.55 -9.59 -3.37
CA PRO A 43 -6.94 -9.12 -4.62
C PRO A 43 -6.68 -7.62 -4.62
N ILE A 44 -7.58 -6.85 -4.00
CA ILE A 44 -7.39 -5.41 -3.90
C ILE A 44 -6.17 -5.10 -3.04
N LYS A 45 -6.03 -5.78 -1.91
CA LYS A 45 -4.87 -5.59 -1.04
C LYS A 45 -3.57 -5.93 -1.77
N TYR A 46 -3.55 -7.05 -2.49
CA TYR A 46 -2.35 -7.45 -3.24
C TYR A 46 -1.98 -6.42 -4.30
N GLU A 47 -2.96 -5.86 -4.98
CA GLU A 47 -2.69 -4.83 -5.99
C GLU A 47 -2.10 -3.58 -5.34
N LEU A 48 -2.63 -3.18 -4.18
CA LEU A 48 -2.09 -2.03 -3.48
C LEU A 48 -0.66 -2.28 -2.99
N GLU A 49 -0.39 -3.49 -2.51
CA GLU A 49 0.96 -3.87 -2.09
C GLU A 49 1.93 -3.89 -3.26
N ARG A 50 1.46 -4.35 -4.43
CA ARG A 50 2.29 -4.33 -5.64
C ARG A 50 2.67 -2.90 -6.01
N GLN A 51 1.70 -1.99 -5.98
CA GLN A 51 1.96 -0.58 -6.27
C GLN A 51 2.94 0.02 -5.27
N LEU A 52 2.74 -0.30 -3.99
CA LEU A 52 3.62 0.20 -2.93
C LEU A 52 5.06 -0.28 -3.14
N THR A 53 5.23 -1.56 -3.45
CA THR A 53 6.54 -2.13 -3.70
C THR A 53 7.22 -1.43 -4.87
N ASN A 54 6.49 -1.21 -5.95
CA ASN A 54 7.05 -0.55 -7.13
C ASN A 54 7.49 0.88 -6.83
N LEU A 55 6.71 1.61 -6.06
CA LEU A 55 7.09 2.98 -5.68
C LEU A 55 8.33 3.00 -4.79
N ARG A 56 8.43 2.06 -3.87
CA ARG A 56 9.59 1.98 -2.98
C ARG A 56 10.85 1.60 -3.72
N ILE A 57 10.76 0.68 -4.67
CA ILE A 57 11.90 0.31 -5.50
C ILE A 57 12.37 1.50 -6.33
N SER A 58 11.44 2.21 -6.95
CA SER A 58 11.74 3.38 -7.74
C SER A 58 12.46 4.46 -6.91
N ASP A 59 11.96 4.68 -5.69
CA ASP A 59 12.54 5.65 -4.79
C ASP A 59 13.97 5.26 -4.39
N ASN A 60 14.18 3.98 -4.08
CA ASN A 60 15.49 3.48 -3.70
C ASN A 60 16.49 3.60 -4.82
N ILE A 61 16.09 3.28 -6.05
CA ILE A 61 16.98 3.41 -7.20
C ILE A 61 17.40 4.87 -7.38
N THR A 62 16.47 5.79 -7.25
CA THR A 62 16.76 7.21 -7.35
C THR A 62 17.78 7.64 -6.28
N LYS A 63 17.58 7.18 -5.05
CA LYS A 63 18.47 7.53 -3.96
C LYS A 63 19.88 6.98 -4.17
N GLU A 64 19.98 5.74 -4.65
CA GLU A 64 21.28 5.14 -4.91
C GLU A 64 22.03 5.88 -6.01
N THR A 65 21.33 6.28 -7.05
CA THR A 65 21.92 7.03 -8.13
C THR A 65 22.49 8.36 -7.63
N GLN A 66 21.76 9.02 -6.76
CA GLN A 66 22.21 10.29 -6.17
C GLN A 66 23.44 10.10 -5.29
N LYS A 67 23.49 9.02 -4.54
CA LYS A 67 24.64 8.77 -3.65
C LYS A 67 25.93 8.54 -4.40
N ARG A 68 25.87 7.97 -5.59
CA ARG A 68 27.06 7.67 -6.38
C ARG A 68 27.67 8.89 -7.02
N GLN A 69 26.96 9.96 -7.05
CA GLN A 69 27.49 11.23 -7.56
C GLN A 69 28.22 11.98 -6.46
#